data_1134d0244dee15c144508f69cf18332c
#
_entry.id   1134d0244dee15c144508f69cf18332c
#
_cell.length_a   1.000
_cell.length_b   1.000
_cell.length_c   1.000
_cell.angle_alpha   90.00
_cell.angle_beta   90.00
_cell.angle_gamma   90.00
#
_symmetry.space_group_name_H-M   'P 1'
#
loop_
_entity.id
_entity.type
_entity.pdbx_description
1 polymer ?
#
loop_
_entity_poly.entity_id
_entity_poly.type
_entity_poly.pdbx_seq_one_letter_code
_entity_poly.pdbx_strand_id
1 'polypeptide(L)'
;MINADKEMQDNYNELKNEIMSYGVNFRVSNSGDTFRLHRKTYVKITIAGLSLKLYFALNPDDYKDSTIPVQNAGHKGIYAEIPLVFKVKSPLSMRRCKELIQDVMDKNGLEQGEVKNIDWVEDLKTVPQDNEDEAE
;
A
#
# COMPACT_ATOMS: atom_id res chain seq x y z
N MET A 1 8.61 -5.25 -9.45
CA MET A 1 9.24 -5.48 -8.12
C MET A 1 10.38 -6.48 -8.17
N ILE A 2 10.29 -7.51 -8.98
CA ILE A 2 11.36 -8.54 -9.05
C ILE A 2 12.72 -7.95 -9.41
N ASN A 3 12.72 -6.91 -10.22
CA ASN A 3 13.95 -6.27 -10.68
C ASN A 3 14.41 -5.10 -9.80
N ALA A 4 13.70 -4.83 -8.71
CA ALA A 4 14.06 -3.77 -7.78
C ALA A 4 15.26 -4.19 -6.92
N ASP A 5 15.93 -3.24 -6.30
CA ASP A 5 17.01 -3.57 -5.40
C ASP A 5 16.49 -4.22 -4.12
N LYS A 6 17.42 -4.79 -3.35
CA LYS A 6 17.07 -5.57 -2.16
C LYS A 6 16.32 -4.74 -1.12
N GLU A 7 16.74 -3.50 -0.91
CA GLU A 7 16.10 -2.65 0.09
C GLU A 7 14.65 -2.36 -0.30
N MET A 8 14.41 -2.06 -1.56
CA MET A 8 13.05 -1.83 -2.03
C MET A 8 12.20 -3.09 -1.91
N GLN A 9 12.76 -4.25 -2.24
CA GLN A 9 12.06 -5.52 -2.11
C GLN A 9 11.68 -5.80 -0.66
N ASP A 10 12.61 -5.55 0.27
CA ASP A 10 12.35 -5.75 1.69
C ASP A 10 11.27 -4.81 2.19
N ASN A 11 11.31 -3.55 1.78
CA ASN A 11 10.29 -2.58 2.17
C ASN A 11 8.92 -2.96 1.62
N TYR A 12 8.88 -3.40 0.38
CA TYR A 12 7.65 -3.85 -0.24
C TYR A 12 7.04 -5.02 0.54
N ASN A 13 7.86 -6.02 0.85
CA ASN A 13 7.39 -7.18 1.60
C ASN A 13 6.86 -6.77 2.97
N GLU A 14 7.59 -5.90 3.66
CA GLU A 14 7.20 -5.46 4.99
C GLU A 14 5.87 -4.71 4.97
N LEU A 15 5.72 -3.78 4.04
CA LEU A 15 4.48 -3.00 3.94
C LEU A 15 3.30 -3.86 3.49
N LYS A 16 3.53 -4.77 2.56
CA LYS A 16 2.45 -5.65 2.11
C LYS A 16 1.99 -6.58 3.23
N ASN A 17 2.92 -7.11 4.02
CA ASN A 17 2.55 -7.93 5.17
C ASN A 17 1.75 -7.13 6.19
N GLU A 18 2.13 -5.87 6.39
CA GLU A 18 1.39 -4.99 7.32
C GLU A 18 -0.04 -4.78 6.83
N ILE A 19 -0.21 -4.46 5.54
CA ILE A 19 -1.53 -4.22 4.96
C ILE A 19 -2.39 -5.49 5.02
N MET A 20 -1.80 -6.63 4.65
CA MET A 20 -2.54 -7.89 4.61
C MET A 20 -2.96 -8.36 5.99
N SER A 21 -2.31 -7.89 7.04
CA SER A 21 -2.68 -8.26 8.42
C SER A 21 -4.08 -7.74 8.81
N TYR A 22 -4.64 -6.83 8.01
CA TYR A 22 -5.99 -6.31 8.26
C TYR A 22 -7.09 -7.09 7.53
N GLY A 23 -6.73 -8.17 6.85
CA GLY A 23 -7.74 -9.05 6.23
C GLY A 23 -8.25 -8.57 4.88
N VAL A 24 -7.56 -7.67 4.23
CA VAL A 24 -7.96 -7.20 2.90
C VAL A 24 -7.49 -8.16 1.82
N ASN A 25 -8.05 -8.03 0.63
CA ASN A 25 -7.62 -8.79 -0.55
C ASN A 25 -6.67 -7.94 -1.38
N PHE A 26 -5.87 -8.58 -2.23
CA PHE A 26 -4.96 -7.84 -3.08
C PHE A 26 -5.04 -8.31 -4.53
N ARG A 27 -4.65 -7.39 -5.41
CA ARG A 27 -4.55 -7.69 -6.84
C ARG A 27 -3.24 -7.08 -7.35
N VAL A 28 -2.42 -7.91 -8.01
CA VAL A 28 -1.17 -7.47 -8.62
C VAL A 28 -1.41 -7.17 -10.10
N SER A 29 -0.98 -5.99 -10.54
CA SER A 29 -1.10 -5.59 -11.94
C SER A 29 0.16 -4.85 -12.36
N ASN A 30 0.23 -4.46 -13.64
CA ASN A 30 1.36 -3.70 -14.15
C ASN A 30 1.51 -2.34 -13.47
N SER A 31 0.42 -1.77 -12.97
CA SER A 31 0.46 -0.46 -12.31
C SER A 31 0.74 -0.55 -10.81
N GLY A 32 0.78 -1.75 -10.24
CA GLY A 32 1.07 -1.94 -8.82
C GLY A 32 0.11 -2.89 -8.14
N ASP A 33 0.22 -2.94 -6.81
CA ASP A 33 -0.62 -3.79 -5.97
C ASP A 33 -1.76 -2.98 -5.39
N THR A 34 -3.00 -3.43 -5.61
CA THR A 34 -4.19 -2.77 -5.09
C THR A 34 -4.78 -3.61 -3.97
N PHE A 35 -5.10 -2.99 -2.84
CA PHE A 35 -5.64 -3.66 -1.65
C PHE A 35 -7.07 -3.21 -1.42
N ARG A 36 -7.99 -4.16 -1.39
CA ARG A 36 -9.43 -3.89 -1.40
C ARG A 36 -10.18 -4.83 -0.46
N LEU A 37 -11.35 -4.37 -0.03
CA LEU A 37 -12.31 -5.20 0.69
C LEU A 37 -13.69 -4.64 0.43
N HIS A 38 -14.66 -5.51 0.13
CA HIS A 38 -16.05 -5.12 -0.11
C HIS A 38 -16.15 -4.04 -1.19
N ARG A 39 -15.38 -4.21 -2.28
CA ARG A 39 -15.41 -3.31 -3.45
C ARG A 39 -14.85 -1.93 -3.18
N LYS A 40 -14.19 -1.74 -2.05
CA LYS A 40 -13.56 -0.47 -1.72
C LYS A 40 -12.05 -0.65 -1.72
N THR A 41 -11.34 0.26 -2.39
CA THR A 41 -9.88 0.27 -2.42
C THR A 41 -9.38 1.11 -1.26
N TYR A 42 -8.48 0.54 -0.46
CA TYR A 42 -7.92 1.24 0.70
C TYR A 42 -6.50 1.73 0.45
N VAL A 43 -5.68 0.92 -0.22
CA VAL A 43 -4.28 1.23 -0.44
C VAL A 43 -3.85 0.72 -1.81
N LYS A 44 -2.90 1.41 -2.44
CA LYS A 44 -2.24 0.91 -3.65
C LYS A 44 -0.75 1.17 -3.51
N ILE A 45 0.06 0.13 -3.75
CA ILE A 45 1.53 0.25 -3.75
C ILE A 45 2.01 0.30 -5.18
N THR A 46 2.79 1.33 -5.51
CA THR A 46 3.41 1.47 -6.83
C THR A 46 4.89 1.72 -6.67
N ILE A 47 5.62 1.68 -7.79
CA ILE A 47 7.04 2.03 -7.83
C ILE A 47 7.17 3.33 -8.59
N ALA A 48 7.93 4.27 -8.04
CA ALA A 48 8.21 5.54 -8.67
C ALA A 48 9.73 5.76 -8.62
N GLY A 49 10.41 5.41 -9.71
CA GLY A 49 11.87 5.47 -9.75
C GLY A 49 12.47 4.49 -8.75
N LEU A 50 13.23 5.00 -7.79
CA LEU A 50 13.90 4.19 -6.78
C LEU A 50 13.13 4.14 -5.46
N SER A 51 11.86 4.56 -5.44
CA SER A 51 11.05 4.63 -4.25
C SER A 51 9.77 3.85 -4.42
N LEU A 52 9.20 3.40 -3.30
CA LEU A 52 7.82 2.94 -3.29
C LEU A 52 6.93 4.16 -3.12
N LYS A 53 5.82 4.16 -3.81
CA LYS A 53 4.85 5.25 -3.73
C LYS A 53 3.50 4.62 -3.44
N LEU A 54 2.90 5.03 -2.33
CA LEU A 54 1.64 4.47 -1.89
C LEU A 54 0.52 5.49 -1.97
N TYR A 55 -0.66 4.99 -2.31
CA TYR A 55 -1.88 5.79 -2.38
C TYR A 55 -2.83 5.25 -1.33
N PHE A 56 -3.49 6.13 -0.59
CA PHE A 56 -4.38 5.76 0.52
C PHE A 56 -5.75 6.39 0.38
N ALA A 57 -6.77 5.67 0.85
CA ALA A 57 -8.14 6.18 0.91
C ALA A 57 -8.29 7.09 2.14
N LEU A 58 -7.49 8.16 2.16
CA LEU A 58 -7.46 9.16 3.24
C LEU A 58 -7.53 10.54 2.62
N ASN A 59 -8.08 11.49 3.36
CA ASN A 59 -8.14 12.87 2.89
C ASN A 59 -6.81 13.56 3.20
N PRO A 60 -6.06 14.00 2.16
CA PRO A 60 -4.78 14.68 2.42
C PRO A 60 -4.91 15.93 3.30
N ASP A 61 -6.08 16.58 3.28
CA ASP A 61 -6.28 17.76 4.10
C ASP A 61 -6.24 17.46 5.60
N ASP A 62 -6.54 16.22 5.98
CA ASP A 62 -6.49 15.81 7.38
C ASP A 62 -5.05 15.77 7.91
N TYR A 63 -4.07 15.87 7.02
CA TYR A 63 -2.65 15.76 7.37
C TYR A 63 -1.86 17.05 7.18
N LYS A 64 -2.54 18.17 6.84
CA LYS A 64 -1.81 19.41 6.56
C LYS A 64 -1.07 19.95 7.78
N ASP A 65 -1.55 19.68 8.98
CA ASP A 65 -0.87 20.12 10.21
C ASP A 65 0.02 19.03 10.80
N SER A 66 0.14 17.90 10.09
CA SER A 66 0.98 16.78 10.50
C SER A 66 2.40 16.97 9.97
N THR A 67 3.37 16.30 10.61
CA THR A 67 4.74 16.29 10.11
C THR A 67 4.93 15.27 8.99
N ILE A 68 3.90 14.49 8.66
CA ILE A 68 3.99 13.50 7.58
C ILE A 68 3.84 14.21 6.24
N PRO A 69 4.85 14.16 5.35
CA PRO A 69 4.78 14.86 4.06
C PRO A 69 3.95 14.09 3.05
N VAL A 70 2.69 14.45 2.90
CA VAL A 70 1.79 13.80 1.97
C VAL A 70 1.49 14.69 0.78
N GLN A 71 1.05 14.09 -0.32
CA GLN A 71 0.63 14.80 -1.52
C GLN A 71 -0.80 14.41 -1.86
N ASN A 72 -1.44 15.22 -2.70
CA ASN A 72 -2.83 14.98 -3.11
C ASN A 72 -2.87 14.63 -4.59
N ALA A 73 -3.34 13.43 -4.91
CA ALA A 73 -3.53 12.96 -6.29
C ALA A 73 -5.01 12.86 -6.66
N GLY A 74 -5.90 13.40 -5.86
CA GLY A 74 -7.33 13.29 -6.06
C GLY A 74 -7.85 13.98 -7.31
N HIS A 75 -7.05 14.86 -7.91
CA HIS A 75 -7.42 15.51 -9.17
C HIS A 75 -7.31 14.56 -10.37
N LYS A 76 -6.67 13.41 -10.20
CA LYS A 76 -6.59 12.37 -11.23
C LYS A 76 -7.70 11.38 -11.00
N GLY A 77 -8.53 11.14 -12.02
CA GLY A 77 -9.71 10.29 -11.85
C GLY A 77 -9.44 8.91 -11.29
N ILE A 78 -8.34 8.30 -11.72
CA ILE A 78 -7.99 6.93 -11.28
C ILE A 78 -7.59 6.87 -9.80
N TYR A 79 -7.27 8.01 -9.19
CA TYR A 79 -6.88 8.06 -7.78
C TYR A 79 -7.90 8.81 -6.92
N ALA A 80 -9.11 9.02 -7.43
CA ALA A 80 -10.12 9.76 -6.69
C ALA A 80 -10.49 9.08 -5.36
N GLU A 81 -10.49 7.74 -5.33
CA GLU A 81 -10.79 6.98 -4.11
C GLU A 81 -9.62 6.89 -3.16
N ILE A 82 -8.39 7.08 -3.66
CA ILE A 82 -7.17 6.93 -2.88
C ILE A 82 -6.27 8.15 -3.09
N PRO A 83 -6.73 9.34 -2.68
CA PRO A 83 -6.07 10.59 -3.07
C PRO A 83 -4.80 10.93 -2.30
N LEU A 84 -4.57 10.33 -1.13
CA LEU A 84 -3.40 10.64 -0.33
C LEU A 84 -2.20 9.85 -0.84
N VAL A 85 -1.12 10.54 -1.18
CA VAL A 85 0.09 9.92 -1.73
C VAL A 85 1.24 10.11 -0.76
N PHE A 86 2.01 9.03 -0.56
CA PHE A 86 3.17 9.05 0.32
C PHE A 86 4.30 8.23 -0.29
N LYS A 87 5.51 8.77 -0.30
CA LYS A 87 6.69 8.08 -0.82
C LYS A 87 7.51 7.49 0.29
N VAL A 88 8.02 6.27 0.08
CA VAL A 88 8.78 5.53 1.07
C VAL A 88 10.19 5.29 0.57
N LYS A 89 11.19 5.77 1.32
CA LYS A 89 12.61 5.57 1.01
C LYS A 89 13.44 5.19 2.22
N SER A 90 13.10 5.68 3.39
CA SER A 90 13.95 5.61 4.59
C SER A 90 13.24 4.87 5.71
N PRO A 91 13.97 4.46 6.76
CA PRO A 91 13.32 3.83 7.92
C PRO A 91 12.26 4.72 8.55
N LEU A 92 12.47 6.04 8.58
CA LEU A 92 11.47 6.95 9.13
C LEU A 92 10.21 6.95 8.25
N SER A 93 10.36 6.98 6.93
CA SER A 93 9.20 6.94 6.05
C SER A 93 8.50 5.59 6.11
N MET A 94 9.23 4.50 6.37
CA MET A 94 8.60 3.19 6.59
C MET A 94 7.68 3.23 7.80
N ARG A 95 8.14 3.80 8.90
CA ARG A 95 7.35 3.93 10.12
C ARG A 95 6.12 4.79 9.88
N ARG A 96 6.29 5.93 9.21
CA ARG A 96 5.18 6.83 8.90
C ARG A 96 4.17 6.17 7.97
N CYS A 97 4.65 5.38 7.03
CA CYS A 97 3.77 4.64 6.13
C CYS A 97 2.88 3.66 6.90
N LYS A 98 3.45 2.98 7.90
CA LYS A 98 2.67 2.06 8.73
C LYS A 98 1.61 2.79 9.54
N GLU A 99 1.90 4.03 9.97
CA GLU A 99 0.90 4.84 10.64
C GLU A 99 -0.26 5.19 9.71
N LEU A 100 0.04 5.49 8.45
CA LEU A 100 -0.99 5.79 7.46
C LEU A 100 -1.83 4.54 7.15
N ILE A 101 -1.18 3.38 7.08
CA ILE A 101 -1.90 2.12 6.91
C ILE A 101 -2.87 1.92 8.07
N GLN A 102 -2.40 2.11 9.29
CA GLN A 102 -3.26 1.97 10.47
C GLN A 102 -4.41 2.96 10.42
N ASP A 103 -4.14 4.22 10.05
CA ASP A 103 -5.18 5.25 9.97
C ASP A 103 -6.28 4.86 8.98
N VAL A 104 -5.92 4.40 7.79
CA VAL A 104 -6.92 4.07 6.78
C VAL A 104 -7.74 2.84 7.19
N MET A 105 -7.09 1.88 7.84
CA MET A 105 -7.80 0.67 8.27
C MET A 105 -8.71 0.95 9.46
N ASP A 106 -8.23 1.72 10.44
CA ASP A 106 -9.02 2.11 11.60
C ASP A 106 -10.26 2.91 11.17
N LYS A 107 -10.07 3.81 10.22
CA LYS A 107 -11.16 4.65 9.72
C LYS A 107 -12.27 3.82 9.09
N ASN A 108 -11.93 2.64 8.59
CA ASN A 108 -12.87 1.73 7.95
C ASN A 108 -13.29 0.57 8.83
N GLY A 109 -12.94 0.62 10.12
CA GLY A 109 -13.39 -0.37 11.09
C GLY A 109 -12.68 -1.70 11.00
N LEU A 110 -11.52 -1.75 10.36
CA LEU A 110 -10.75 -2.99 10.24
C LEU A 110 -9.74 -3.09 11.38
N GLU A 111 -9.59 -4.29 11.91
CA GLU A 111 -8.66 -4.55 13.01
C GLU A 111 -7.49 -5.37 12.49
N GLN A 112 -6.31 -5.08 13.03
CA GLN A 112 -5.11 -5.79 12.65
C GLN A 112 -5.08 -7.18 13.28
N GLY A 113 -4.89 -8.19 12.44
CA GLY A 113 -4.65 -9.54 12.91
C GLY A 113 -3.17 -9.82 12.99
N GLU A 114 -2.79 -11.07 12.78
CA GLU A 114 -1.39 -11.47 12.83
C GLU A 114 -0.63 -10.93 11.63
N VAL A 115 0.52 -10.26 11.86
CA VAL A 115 1.41 -9.82 10.79
C VAL A 115 2.31 -10.99 10.43
N LYS A 116 2.18 -11.47 9.20
CA LYS A 116 3.00 -12.57 8.72
C LYS A 116 4.28 -12.05 8.09
N ASN A 117 5.23 -12.95 7.87
CA ASN A 117 6.51 -12.60 7.27
C ASN A 117 6.67 -13.33 5.94
N ILE A 118 5.80 -13.01 5.00
CA ILE A 118 5.78 -13.63 3.68
C ILE A 118 6.72 -12.88 2.75
N ASP A 119 7.46 -13.61 1.93
CA ASP A 119 8.29 -13.02 0.88
C ASP A 119 7.47 -12.94 -0.40
N TRP A 120 6.78 -11.82 -0.57
CA TRP A 120 5.90 -11.62 -1.72
C TRP A 120 6.67 -11.50 -3.03
N VAL A 121 7.92 -11.04 -2.99
CA VAL A 121 8.73 -10.92 -4.18
C VAL A 121 9.08 -12.32 -4.71
N GLU A 122 9.38 -13.24 -3.81
CA GLU A 122 9.65 -14.62 -4.21
C GLU A 122 8.41 -15.26 -4.84
N ASP A 123 7.23 -14.97 -4.29
CA ASP A 123 5.98 -15.46 -4.86
C ASP A 123 5.78 -14.95 -6.29
N LEU A 124 6.15 -13.71 -6.56
CA LEU A 124 6.04 -13.14 -7.91
C LEU A 124 6.90 -13.88 -8.91
N LYS A 125 8.00 -14.49 -8.46
CA LYS A 125 8.90 -15.25 -9.34
C LYS A 125 8.36 -16.63 -9.72
N THR A 126 7.46 -17.18 -8.91
CA THR A 126 7.06 -18.57 -9.02
C THR A 126 5.60 -18.78 -9.42
N VAL A 127 4.76 -17.74 -9.35
CA VAL A 127 3.33 -17.86 -9.63
C VAL A 127 2.89 -16.76 -10.57
N PRO A 128 1.71 -16.93 -11.21
CA PRO A 128 1.13 -15.84 -12.01
C PRO A 128 0.93 -14.61 -11.15
N GLN A 129 1.05 -13.45 -11.77
CA GLN A 129 1.01 -12.21 -11.03
C GLN A 129 -0.38 -11.75 -10.64
N ASP A 130 -1.37 -12.20 -11.35
CA ASP A 130 -2.73 -11.81 -11.06
C ASP A 130 -3.29 -12.76 -10.02
N ASN A 131 -3.38 -12.28 -8.81
CA ASN A 131 -3.79 -13.09 -7.66
C ASN A 131 -4.96 -12.46 -6.95
N GLU A 132 -5.79 -11.76 -7.67
CA GLU A 132 -6.90 -11.08 -7.07
C GLU A 132 -8.01 -12.04 -6.70
N ASP A 133 -8.80 -11.63 -5.73
CA ASP A 133 -9.98 -12.33 -5.33
C ASP A 133 -11.15 -11.87 -6.20
N GLU A 134 -11.59 -12.73 -7.07
CA GLU A 134 -12.65 -12.39 -8.01
C GLU A 134 -13.98 -12.13 -7.32
N ALA A 135 -14.12 -12.59 -6.11
CA ALA A 135 -15.38 -12.40 -5.38
C ALA A 135 -15.57 -10.95 -4.94
N GLU A 136 -14.55 -10.16 -5.04
CA GLU A 136 -14.70 -8.73 -4.78
C GLU A 136 -15.65 -8.06 -5.73
#